data_811a546c0b86b7179d34fa79f465f99a
#
_entry.id   811a546c0b86b7179d34fa79f465f99a
#
_cell.length_a   1.000
_cell.length_b   1.000
_cell.length_c   1.000
_cell.angle_alpha   90.00
_cell.angle_beta   90.00
_cell.angle_gamma   90.00
#
_symmetry.space_group_name_H-M   'P 1'
#
loop_
_entity.id
_entity.type
_entity.pdbx_description
1 polymer ?
#
loop_
_entity_poly.entity_id
_entity_poly.type
_entity_poly.pdbx_seq_one_letter_code
_entity_poly.pdbx_strand_id
1 'polypeptide(L)'
;MKNIPQNVKESIQKFTIEIQKLLGERVKKVILYGSYARGDYNSDSDIDIMILTDLADNEIDYYRRKISELAYDIDFENNFDIMLSPVIKNIEKFNYWLNALPFYMNVQKEGV
;
A
#
# COMPACT_ATOMS: atom_id res chain seq x y z
N MET A 1 -1.52 -14.31 4.39
CA MET A 1 -0.78 -13.44 5.33
C MET A 1 -0.71 -14.16 6.67
N LYS A 2 0.49 -14.55 7.05
CA LYS A 2 0.70 -15.29 8.29
C LYS A 2 0.87 -14.33 9.47
N ASN A 3 0.28 -14.69 10.59
CA ASN A 3 0.57 -14.07 11.89
C ASN A 3 0.44 -12.54 11.93
N ILE A 4 -0.38 -11.98 11.05
CA ILE A 4 -0.62 -10.55 11.07
C ILE A 4 -1.71 -10.26 12.11
N PRO A 5 -1.48 -9.29 13.01
CA PRO A 5 -2.48 -8.94 14.01
C PRO A 5 -3.82 -8.55 13.39
N GLN A 6 -4.90 -8.85 14.09
CA GLN A 6 -6.24 -8.62 13.58
C GLN A 6 -6.50 -7.14 13.26
N ASN A 7 -6.04 -6.23 14.13
CA ASN A 7 -6.21 -4.80 13.89
C ASN A 7 -5.47 -4.32 12.63
N VAL A 8 -4.34 -4.93 12.30
CA VAL A 8 -3.59 -4.64 11.08
C VAL A 8 -4.37 -5.13 9.86
N LYS A 9 -4.89 -6.36 9.91
CA LYS A 9 -5.71 -6.91 8.82
C LYS A 9 -6.92 -6.04 8.54
N GLU A 10 -7.63 -5.63 9.59
CA GLU A 10 -8.81 -4.78 9.46
C GLU A 10 -8.47 -3.42 8.86
N SER A 11 -7.33 -2.85 9.27
CA SER A 11 -6.87 -1.56 8.74
C SER A 11 -6.51 -1.65 7.27
N ILE A 12 -5.83 -2.72 6.86
CA ILE A 12 -5.51 -2.97 5.45
C ILE A 12 -6.79 -3.11 4.63
N GLN A 13 -7.76 -3.87 5.13
CA GLN A 13 -9.04 -4.06 4.45
C GLN A 13 -9.80 -2.74 4.30
N LYS A 14 -9.86 -1.97 5.38
CA LYS A 14 -10.54 -0.67 5.37
C LYS A 14 -9.87 0.28 4.39
N PHE A 15 -8.55 0.36 4.42
CA PHE A 15 -7.79 1.19 3.51
C PHE A 15 -8.06 0.79 2.04
N THR A 16 -8.02 -0.50 1.76
CA THR A 16 -8.26 -1.01 0.39
C THR A 16 -9.67 -0.65 -0.09
N ILE A 17 -10.68 -0.79 0.76
CA ILE A 17 -12.05 -0.41 0.42
C ILE A 17 -12.14 1.08 0.11
N GLU A 18 -11.53 1.93 0.93
CA GLU A 18 -11.54 3.38 0.72
C GLU A 18 -10.79 3.77 -0.56
N ILE A 19 -9.69 3.11 -0.87
CA ILE A 19 -8.95 3.32 -2.11
C ILE A 19 -9.81 2.95 -3.32
N GLN A 20 -10.54 1.85 -3.25
CA GLN A 20 -11.43 1.43 -4.33
C GLN A 20 -12.58 2.41 -4.52
N LYS A 21 -13.10 2.98 -3.44
CA LYS A 21 -14.13 4.02 -3.52
C LYS A 21 -13.59 5.30 -4.18
N LEU A 22 -12.34 5.64 -3.86
CA LEU A 22 -11.72 6.86 -4.40
C LEU A 22 -11.36 6.73 -5.88
N LEU A 23 -10.76 5.61 -6.27
CA LEU A 23 -10.17 5.41 -7.60
C LEU A 23 -10.96 4.50 -8.52
N GLY A 24 -11.88 3.72 -7.99
CA GLY A 24 -12.73 2.82 -8.76
C GLY A 24 -11.93 1.81 -9.58
N GLU A 25 -12.29 1.68 -10.84
CA GLU A 25 -11.66 0.72 -11.76
C GLU A 25 -10.21 1.07 -12.13
N ARG A 26 -9.74 2.26 -11.73
CA ARG A 26 -8.37 2.66 -12.00
C ARG A 26 -7.36 1.90 -11.13
N VAL A 27 -7.81 1.29 -10.02
CA VAL A 27 -6.96 0.43 -9.19
C VAL A 27 -6.84 -0.94 -9.86
N LYS A 28 -5.62 -1.36 -10.15
CA LYS A 28 -5.35 -2.65 -10.79
C LYS A 28 -4.88 -3.69 -9.79
N LYS A 29 -4.14 -3.27 -8.77
CA LYS A 29 -3.61 -4.20 -7.78
C LYS A 29 -3.24 -3.44 -6.51
N VAL A 30 -3.44 -4.09 -5.36
CA VAL A 30 -2.97 -3.59 -4.06
C VAL A 30 -2.06 -4.68 -3.47
N ILE A 31 -0.84 -4.30 -3.12
CA ILE A 31 0.19 -5.25 -2.67
C ILE A 31 0.66 -4.87 -1.28
N LEU A 32 0.59 -5.82 -0.35
CA LEU A 32 1.27 -5.71 0.93
C LEU A 32 2.70 -6.22 0.74
N TYR A 33 3.70 -5.44 1.17
CA TYR A 33 5.09 -5.85 1.08
C TYR A 33 5.84 -5.39 2.32
N GLY A 34 7.14 -5.63 2.37
CA GLY A 34 7.95 -5.25 3.51
C GLY A 34 7.81 -6.23 4.68
N SER A 35 8.09 -5.75 5.90
CA SER A 35 8.20 -6.61 7.08
C SER A 35 6.91 -7.33 7.43
N TYR A 36 5.74 -6.71 7.24
CA TYR A 36 4.46 -7.38 7.50
C TYR A 36 4.20 -8.52 6.52
N ALA A 37 4.59 -8.36 5.26
CA ALA A 37 4.43 -9.42 4.26
C ALA A 37 5.38 -10.58 4.55
N ARG A 38 6.62 -10.30 5.01
CA ARG A 38 7.60 -11.32 5.34
C ARG A 38 7.34 -12.02 6.68
N GLY A 39 6.66 -11.32 7.59
CA GLY A 39 6.42 -11.85 8.94
C GLY A 39 7.50 -11.48 9.97
N ASP A 40 8.48 -10.64 9.59
CA ASP A 40 9.56 -10.21 10.50
C ASP A 40 9.34 -8.81 11.08
N TYR A 41 8.08 -8.37 11.12
CA TYR A 41 7.72 -7.07 11.65
C TYR A 41 7.88 -6.99 13.17
N ASN A 42 7.99 -5.75 13.67
CA ASN A 42 7.99 -5.45 15.11
C ASN A 42 7.05 -4.24 15.36
N SER A 43 7.03 -3.76 16.60
CA SER A 43 6.11 -2.67 16.99
C SER A 43 6.38 -1.35 16.27
N ASP A 44 7.59 -1.17 15.73
CA ASP A 44 7.96 0.05 15.02
C ASP A 44 7.84 -0.08 13.49
N SER A 45 7.42 -1.25 13.01
CA SER A 45 7.29 -1.47 11.57
C SER A 45 6.11 -0.73 10.97
N ASP A 46 6.33 -0.09 9.81
CA ASP A 46 5.26 0.47 9.00
C ASP A 46 4.59 -0.63 8.18
N ILE A 47 3.32 -0.41 7.84
CA ILE A 47 2.58 -1.31 6.97
C ILE A 47 2.76 -0.82 5.55
N ASP A 48 3.63 -1.49 4.78
CA ASP A 48 3.97 -1.08 3.42
C ASP A 48 2.93 -1.61 2.43
N ILE A 49 2.18 -0.69 1.82
CA ILE A 49 1.13 -1.02 0.85
C ILE A 49 1.44 -0.30 -0.47
N MET A 50 1.46 -1.03 -1.57
CA MET A 50 1.61 -0.45 -2.89
C MET A 50 0.30 -0.55 -3.66
N ILE A 51 -0.13 0.58 -4.21
CA ILE A 51 -1.34 0.68 -5.03
C ILE A 51 -0.88 0.84 -6.47
N LEU A 52 -1.18 -0.15 -7.29
CA LEU A 52 -0.87 -0.13 -8.72
C LEU A 52 -2.11 0.28 -9.50
N THR A 53 -1.96 1.29 -10.35
CA THR A 53 -3.06 1.93 -11.08
C THR A 53 -2.72 2.09 -12.55
N ASP A 54 -3.73 2.45 -13.35
CA ASP A 54 -3.52 2.90 -14.72
C ASP A 54 -3.49 4.43 -14.83
N LEU A 55 -3.32 5.13 -13.69
CA LEU A 55 -3.26 6.59 -13.66
C LEU A 55 -1.96 7.11 -14.26
N ALA A 56 -2.03 8.23 -14.98
CA ALA A 56 -0.84 8.95 -15.44
C ALA A 56 -0.18 9.67 -14.26
N ASP A 57 1.07 10.10 -14.43
CA ASP A 57 1.84 10.72 -13.35
C ASP A 57 1.15 11.94 -12.74
N ASN A 58 0.54 12.80 -13.58
CA ASN A 58 -0.16 13.99 -13.09
C ASN A 58 -1.42 13.63 -12.30
N GLU A 59 -2.10 12.54 -12.68
CA GLU A 59 -3.25 12.04 -11.93
C GLU A 59 -2.80 11.46 -10.59
N ILE A 60 -1.69 10.73 -10.58
CA ILE A 60 -1.10 10.18 -9.34
C ILE A 60 -0.77 11.31 -8.37
N ASP A 61 -0.17 12.39 -8.85
CA ASP A 61 0.16 13.54 -8.02
C ASP A 61 -1.09 14.17 -7.41
N TYR A 62 -2.16 14.24 -8.20
CA TYR A 62 -3.44 14.75 -7.70
C TYR A 62 -4.00 13.91 -6.54
N TYR A 63 -3.93 12.59 -6.67
CA TYR A 63 -4.52 11.68 -5.66
C TYR A 63 -3.61 11.40 -4.47
N ARG A 64 -2.32 11.68 -4.58
CA ARG A 64 -1.34 11.33 -3.54
C ARG A 64 -1.73 11.87 -2.18
N ARG A 65 -2.15 13.13 -2.13
CA ARG A 65 -2.56 13.75 -0.87
C ARG A 65 -3.82 13.10 -0.29
N LYS A 66 -4.80 12.82 -1.14
CA LYS A 66 -6.05 12.18 -0.70
C LYS A 66 -5.78 10.80 -0.10
N ILE A 67 -4.87 10.06 -0.73
CA ILE A 67 -4.47 8.72 -0.25
C ILE A 67 -3.77 8.82 1.10
N SER A 68 -2.90 9.79 1.27
CA SER A 68 -2.22 10.03 2.54
C SER A 68 -3.21 10.41 3.64
N GLU A 69 -4.23 11.19 3.32
CA GLU A 69 -5.27 11.56 4.27
C GLU A 69 -6.10 10.35 4.71
N LEU A 70 -6.41 9.44 3.78
CA LEU A 70 -7.13 8.20 4.12
C LEU A 70 -6.29 7.35 5.06
N ALA A 71 -5.00 7.22 4.79
CA ALA A 71 -4.09 6.47 5.65
C ALA A 71 -4.00 7.09 7.03
N TYR A 72 -3.89 8.41 7.10
CA TYR A 72 -3.83 9.14 8.36
C TYR A 72 -5.09 8.92 9.20
N ASP A 73 -6.26 8.96 8.57
CA ASP A 73 -7.53 8.77 9.28
C ASP A 73 -7.60 7.39 9.92
N ILE A 74 -7.12 6.37 9.22
CA ILE A 74 -7.08 5.01 9.76
C ILE A 74 -6.07 4.89 10.90
N ASP A 75 -4.90 5.49 10.75
CA ASP A 75 -3.89 5.51 11.80
C ASP A 75 -4.42 6.21 13.06
N PHE A 76 -5.13 7.32 12.88
CA PHE A 76 -5.75 8.05 13.97
C PHE A 76 -6.79 7.19 14.71
N GLU A 77 -7.62 6.46 13.99
CA GLU A 77 -8.62 5.55 14.59
C GLU A 77 -7.98 4.45 15.42
N ASN A 78 -6.73 4.11 15.14
CA ASN A 78 -5.97 3.10 15.87
C ASN A 78 -5.00 3.72 16.87
N ASN A 79 -5.20 4.99 17.23
CA ASN A 79 -4.36 5.73 18.19
C ASN A 79 -2.88 5.75 17.78
N PHE A 80 -2.62 5.67 16.46
CA PHE A 80 -1.27 5.61 15.90
C PHE A 80 -0.44 4.41 16.39
N ASP A 81 -1.12 3.36 16.86
CA ASP A 81 -0.44 2.09 17.19
C ASP A 81 0.02 1.37 15.94
N ILE A 82 -0.56 1.71 14.80
CA ILE A 82 -0.15 1.22 13.48
C ILE A 82 0.04 2.41 12.57
N MET A 83 0.92 2.26 11.58
CA MET A 83 1.20 3.31 10.60
C MET A 83 1.14 2.72 9.21
N LEU A 84 0.17 3.16 8.42
CA LEU A 84 0.10 2.78 7.00
C LEU A 84 1.09 3.63 6.21
N SER A 85 1.83 2.98 5.33
CA SER A 85 2.79 3.63 4.44
C SER A 85 2.42 3.31 2.99
N PRO A 86 1.46 4.04 2.41
CA PRO A 86 1.01 3.76 1.05
C PRO A 86 1.92 4.39 0.01
N VAL A 87 2.13 3.64 -1.08
CA VAL A 87 2.85 4.11 -2.26
C VAL A 87 1.95 3.86 -3.45
N ILE A 88 1.76 4.87 -4.31
CA ILE A 88 0.95 4.75 -5.51
C ILE A 88 1.84 4.83 -6.74
N LYS A 89 1.65 3.89 -7.67
CA LYS A 89 2.45 3.78 -8.90
C LYS A 89 1.56 3.48 -10.10
N ASN A 90 2.06 3.85 -11.28
CA ASN A 90 1.48 3.38 -12.53
C ASN A 90 1.94 1.95 -12.78
N ILE A 91 1.00 1.06 -13.10
CA ILE A 91 1.30 -0.38 -13.24
C ILE A 91 2.23 -0.67 -14.42
N GLU A 92 2.12 0.08 -15.53
CA GLU A 92 3.01 -0.12 -16.68
C GLU A 92 4.45 0.26 -16.35
N LYS A 93 4.64 1.38 -15.65
CA LYS A 93 5.96 1.79 -15.18
C LYS A 93 6.53 0.80 -14.18
N PHE A 94 5.70 0.30 -13.28
CA PHE A 94 6.11 -0.68 -12.30
C PHE A 94 6.62 -1.93 -13.00
N ASN A 95 5.89 -2.44 -13.98
CA ASN A 95 6.27 -3.64 -14.73
C ASN A 95 7.56 -3.42 -15.53
N TYR A 96 7.71 -2.23 -16.11
CA TYR A 96 8.92 -1.89 -16.87
C TYR A 96 10.17 -1.93 -15.99
N TRP A 97 10.09 -1.37 -14.78
CA TRP A 97 11.25 -1.25 -13.88
C TRP A 97 11.41 -2.43 -12.92
N LEU A 98 10.49 -3.39 -12.97
CA LEU A 98 10.43 -4.48 -12.00
C LEU A 98 11.74 -5.24 -11.85
N ASN A 99 12.42 -5.52 -12.96
CA ASN A 99 13.67 -6.28 -12.96
C ASN A 99 14.92 -5.40 -13.04
N ALA A 100 14.75 -4.08 -13.04
CA ALA A 100 15.84 -3.13 -13.18
C ALA A 100 16.26 -2.49 -11.85
N LEU A 101 15.32 -2.35 -10.91
CA LEU A 101 15.58 -1.68 -9.63
C LEU A 101 15.32 -2.66 -8.48
N PRO A 102 16.27 -2.78 -7.54
CA PRO A 102 16.15 -3.73 -6.41
C PRO A 102 14.87 -3.56 -5.61
N PHE A 103 14.41 -2.32 -5.42
CA PHE A 103 13.16 -2.06 -4.69
C PHE A 103 11.97 -2.75 -5.35
N TYR A 104 11.82 -2.60 -6.68
CA TYR A 104 10.70 -3.20 -7.39
C TYR A 104 10.79 -4.73 -7.42
N MET A 105 11.98 -5.26 -7.51
CA MET A 105 12.18 -6.71 -7.43
C MET A 105 11.74 -7.26 -6.09
N ASN A 106 12.06 -6.54 -5.01
CA ASN A 106 11.67 -6.94 -3.67
C ASN A 106 10.14 -6.90 -3.49
N VAL A 107 9.47 -5.87 -4.04
CA VAL A 107 8.01 -5.77 -4.00
C VAL A 107 7.38 -6.97 -4.70
N GLN A 108 7.89 -7.33 -5.88
CA GLN A 108 7.39 -8.48 -6.63
C GLN A 108 7.55 -9.78 -5.83
N LYS A 109 8.68 -9.92 -5.15
CA LYS A 109 9.00 -11.12 -4.38
C LYS A 109 8.20 -11.24 -3.10
N GLU A 110 7.96 -10.12 -2.42
CA GLU A 110 7.33 -10.08 -1.10
C GLU A 110 5.82 -9.85 -1.17
N GLY A 111 5.32 -9.30 -2.26
CA GLY A 111 3.92 -8.93 -2.39
C GLY A 111 2.96 -10.11 -2.21
N VAL A 112 1.83 -9.82 -1.59
CA VAL A 112 0.78 -10.80 -1.30
C VAL A 112 -0.54 -10.40 -1.91
#